data_43fd3693dbba183411d10617875da2ef
#
_entry.id   43fd3693dbba183411d10617875da2ef
#
_cell.length_a   1.000
_cell.length_b   1.000
_cell.length_c   1.000
_cell.angle_alpha   90.00
_cell.angle_beta   90.00
_cell.angle_gamma   90.00
#
_symmetry.space_group_name_H-M   'P 1'
#
loop_
_entity.id
_entity.type
_entity.pdbx_description
1 polymer ?
#
loop_
_entity_poly.entity_id
_entity_poly.type
_entity_poly.pdbx_seq_one_letter_code
_entity_poly.pdbx_strand_id
1 'polypeptide(L)'
;MGPSSHPRPPGSSPTVLDRAPTQESSVLYEIAKPFVMAVVRVLWNPTISGSEHIPEQGPVILASNHQAYSDTVFLPGQVRRSVHFLGKSDIFTGRSPLRRAAGAVMRGLHVMPVDRSGGNASRSAIEAGLAILERGEVLGIYPEGTRSPDGRLHRGKTGVARFALATGAPVVPVAMRGAFEAQRGRKYFPRRRPRIHAVVGPPVDVRAVVAERQGAEEAVVLRAVTAAVMDSIHALSGQERVDEYAITVKQRMRAEAGRPPAPPEPRSAV
;
A
#
# COMPACT_ATOMS: atom_id res chain seq x y z
N MET A 1 -4.66 -24.41 -35.05
CA MET A 1 -5.33 -24.96 -33.85
C MET A 1 -5.47 -23.83 -32.84
N GLY A 2 -6.66 -23.27 -32.69
CA GLY A 2 -6.94 -22.17 -31.78
C GLY A 2 -7.25 -22.70 -30.37
N PRO A 3 -7.07 -21.88 -29.31
CA PRO A 3 -7.33 -22.31 -27.94
C PRO A 3 -8.85 -22.51 -27.72
N SER A 4 -9.18 -23.69 -27.20
CA SER A 4 -10.55 -24.09 -26.88
C SER A 4 -11.09 -23.30 -25.67
N SER A 5 -12.12 -22.48 -25.90
CA SER A 5 -12.89 -21.82 -24.87
C SER A 5 -13.81 -22.84 -24.17
N HIS A 6 -13.47 -23.25 -22.94
CA HIS A 6 -14.41 -23.99 -22.11
C HIS A 6 -15.39 -23.00 -21.45
N PRO A 7 -16.73 -23.28 -21.52
CA PRO A 7 -17.72 -22.48 -20.82
C PRO A 7 -17.63 -22.67 -19.30
N ARG A 8 -17.74 -21.57 -18.55
CA ARG A 8 -17.75 -21.58 -17.08
C ARG A 8 -19.02 -22.22 -16.53
N PRO A 9 -18.96 -22.94 -15.39
CA PRO A 9 -20.15 -23.45 -14.73
C PRO A 9 -21.05 -22.32 -14.19
N PRO A 10 -22.38 -22.44 -14.24
CA PRO A 10 -23.32 -21.47 -13.73
C PRO A 10 -23.22 -21.38 -12.20
N GLY A 11 -22.97 -20.19 -11.65
CA GLY A 11 -22.91 -19.93 -10.20
C GLY A 11 -21.57 -19.46 -9.65
N SER A 12 -20.53 -19.26 -10.47
CA SER A 12 -19.28 -18.68 -10.02
C SER A 12 -19.42 -17.17 -9.83
N SER A 13 -19.26 -16.70 -8.59
CA SER A 13 -19.18 -15.26 -8.29
C SER A 13 -18.07 -14.61 -9.12
N PRO A 14 -18.26 -13.35 -9.61
CA PRO A 14 -17.27 -12.69 -10.44
C PRO A 14 -15.93 -12.58 -9.70
N THR A 15 -14.88 -13.05 -10.33
CA THR A 15 -13.50 -12.98 -9.82
C THR A 15 -13.04 -11.53 -9.71
N VAL A 16 -12.10 -11.24 -8.85
CA VAL A 16 -11.49 -9.89 -8.66
C VAL A 16 -10.98 -9.32 -9.99
N LEU A 17 -10.60 -10.17 -10.93
CA LEU A 17 -10.17 -9.80 -12.29
C LEU A 17 -11.30 -9.23 -13.16
N ASP A 18 -12.57 -9.62 -12.92
CA ASP A 18 -13.74 -9.08 -13.64
C ASP A 18 -14.10 -7.66 -13.18
N ARG A 19 -13.44 -7.15 -12.14
CA ARG A 19 -13.60 -5.79 -11.60
C ARG A 19 -12.37 -4.91 -11.85
N ALA A 20 -11.59 -5.22 -12.88
CA ALA A 20 -10.59 -4.27 -13.37
C ALA A 20 -11.25 -2.90 -13.60
N PRO A 21 -10.60 -1.77 -13.30
CA PRO A 21 -11.17 -0.46 -13.51
C PRO A 21 -11.61 -0.35 -14.96
N THR A 22 -12.91 -0.12 -15.17
CA THR A 22 -13.45 0.12 -16.51
C THR A 22 -12.81 1.37 -17.08
N GLN A 23 -12.70 1.45 -18.39
CA GLN A 23 -12.11 2.60 -19.10
C GLN A 23 -12.72 3.95 -18.64
N GLU A 24 -14.02 3.94 -18.27
CA GLU A 24 -14.72 5.09 -17.67
C GLU A 24 -14.15 5.51 -16.30
N SER A 25 -13.68 4.57 -15.46
CA SER A 25 -13.09 4.90 -14.17
C SER A 25 -11.71 5.54 -14.30
N SER A 26 -10.96 5.23 -15.36
CA SER A 26 -9.66 5.85 -15.64
C SER A 26 -9.80 7.31 -16.12
N VAL A 27 -10.78 7.59 -16.97
CA VAL A 27 -11.06 8.96 -17.45
C VAL A 27 -11.51 9.87 -16.30
N LEU A 28 -12.40 9.37 -15.44
CA LEU A 28 -12.84 10.11 -14.25
C LEU A 28 -11.70 10.42 -13.29
N TYR A 29 -10.75 9.49 -13.16
CA TYR A 29 -9.53 9.68 -12.36
C TYR A 29 -8.64 10.80 -12.92
N GLU A 30 -8.35 10.78 -14.20
CA GLU A 30 -7.49 11.79 -14.85
C GLU A 30 -8.07 13.20 -14.74
N ILE A 31 -9.41 13.33 -14.74
CA ILE A 31 -10.10 14.60 -14.54
C ILE A 31 -10.17 15.00 -13.07
N ALA A 32 -10.48 14.06 -12.17
CA ALA A 32 -10.69 14.36 -10.75
C ALA A 32 -9.38 14.57 -9.98
N LYS A 33 -8.30 13.84 -10.32
CA LYS A 33 -7.00 13.91 -9.66
C LYS A 33 -6.43 15.33 -9.60
N PRO A 34 -6.30 16.09 -10.70
CA PRO A 34 -5.75 17.45 -10.66
C PRO A 34 -6.57 18.39 -9.79
N PHE A 35 -7.90 18.28 -9.80
CA PHE A 35 -8.77 19.10 -8.95
C PHE A 35 -8.60 18.76 -7.47
N VAL A 36 -8.67 17.49 -7.10
CA VAL A 36 -8.45 17.02 -5.72
C VAL A 36 -7.05 17.44 -5.25
N MET A 37 -6.04 17.30 -6.11
CA MET A 37 -4.67 17.68 -5.77
C MET A 37 -4.46 19.18 -5.67
N ALA A 38 -5.20 19.99 -6.43
CA ALA A 38 -5.18 21.44 -6.25
C ALA A 38 -5.70 21.83 -4.85
N VAL A 39 -6.82 21.24 -4.41
CA VAL A 39 -7.35 21.42 -3.05
C VAL A 39 -6.35 20.96 -1.99
N VAL A 40 -5.75 19.77 -2.15
CA VAL A 40 -4.74 19.24 -1.23
C VAL A 40 -3.52 20.15 -1.16
N ARG A 41 -3.05 20.67 -2.28
CA ARG A 41 -1.92 21.64 -2.32
C ARG A 41 -2.24 22.93 -1.59
N VAL A 42 -3.42 23.50 -1.83
CA VAL A 42 -3.83 24.75 -1.16
C VAL A 42 -3.97 24.57 0.35
N LEU A 43 -4.54 23.43 0.78
CA LEU A 43 -4.85 23.20 2.19
C LEU A 43 -3.64 22.69 3.00
N TRP A 44 -2.81 21.82 2.44
CA TRP A 44 -1.73 21.15 3.17
C TRP A 44 -0.34 21.33 2.57
N ASN A 45 -0.26 21.73 1.30
CA ASN A 45 1.00 21.92 0.58
C ASN A 45 2.01 20.77 0.84
N PRO A 46 1.63 19.49 0.57
CA PRO A 46 2.54 18.37 0.72
C PRO A 46 3.69 18.50 -0.28
N THR A 47 4.86 18.00 0.10
CA THR A 47 6.07 18.06 -0.74
C THR A 47 6.65 16.67 -0.95
N ILE A 48 7.41 16.50 -2.03
CA ILE A 48 8.13 15.28 -2.36
C ILE A 48 9.57 15.61 -2.75
N SER A 49 10.50 14.75 -2.36
CA SER A 49 11.90 14.78 -2.82
C SER A 49 12.33 13.39 -3.25
N GLY A 50 13.33 13.29 -4.14
CA GLY A 50 13.83 12.03 -4.65
C GLY A 50 12.90 11.34 -5.66
N SER A 51 11.92 12.05 -6.23
CA SER A 51 10.97 11.47 -7.19
C SER A 51 11.64 10.95 -8.46
N GLU A 52 12.85 11.39 -8.76
CA GLU A 52 13.71 10.91 -9.84
C GLU A 52 14.12 9.44 -9.69
N HIS A 53 14.06 8.88 -8.50
CA HIS A 53 14.29 7.47 -8.24
C HIS A 53 13.16 6.55 -8.70
N ILE A 54 11.99 7.12 -9.04
CA ILE A 54 10.84 6.33 -9.52
C ILE A 54 10.98 6.17 -11.03
N PRO A 55 11.16 4.95 -11.57
CA PRO A 55 11.21 4.71 -12.99
C PRO A 55 9.99 5.27 -13.73
N GLU A 56 10.20 5.95 -14.84
CA GLU A 56 9.12 6.55 -15.63
C GLU A 56 8.23 5.49 -16.33
N GLN A 57 8.78 4.32 -16.61
CA GLN A 57 8.11 3.22 -17.31
C GLN A 57 8.36 1.89 -16.61
N GLY A 58 7.58 0.89 -16.97
CA GLY A 58 7.67 -0.46 -16.42
C GLY A 58 7.12 -0.62 -15.01
N PRO A 59 7.09 -1.85 -14.47
CA PRO A 59 6.58 -2.15 -13.15
C PRO A 59 7.44 -1.53 -12.06
N VAL A 60 6.81 -1.01 -11.01
CA VAL A 60 7.49 -0.43 -9.84
C VAL A 60 6.73 -0.77 -8.57
N ILE A 61 7.43 -1.12 -7.51
CA ILE A 61 6.87 -1.29 -6.16
C ILE A 61 7.30 -0.07 -5.32
N LEU A 62 6.35 0.79 -4.94
CA LEU A 62 6.59 1.86 -3.97
C LEU A 62 6.31 1.34 -2.56
N ALA A 63 7.36 1.09 -1.79
CA ALA A 63 7.25 0.60 -0.43
C ALA A 63 7.37 1.75 0.58
N SER A 64 6.29 2.05 1.31
CA SER A 64 6.23 3.20 2.22
C SER A 64 5.88 2.79 3.65
N ASN A 65 6.39 3.54 4.65
CA ASN A 65 5.83 3.52 5.99
C ASN A 65 4.37 3.98 5.96
N HIS A 66 3.55 3.54 6.92
CA HIS A 66 2.14 3.90 6.96
C HIS A 66 1.79 4.60 8.28
N GLN A 67 1.69 5.91 8.23
CA GLN A 67 1.52 6.76 9.41
C GLN A 67 0.08 7.23 9.60
N ALA A 68 -0.61 7.51 8.49
CA ALA A 68 -1.92 8.16 8.52
C ALA A 68 -2.83 7.71 7.37
N TYR A 69 -4.12 8.00 7.46
CA TYR A 69 -5.06 7.79 6.34
C TYR A 69 -4.69 8.67 5.12
N SER A 70 -4.15 9.84 5.38
CA SER A 70 -3.75 10.79 4.34
C SER A 70 -2.60 10.29 3.45
N ASP A 71 -1.80 9.33 3.90
CA ASP A 71 -0.70 8.77 3.10
C ASP A 71 -1.18 8.23 1.75
N THR A 72 -2.33 7.55 1.76
CA THR A 72 -2.97 6.98 0.56
C THR A 72 -3.50 8.05 -0.43
N VAL A 73 -3.59 9.28 0.00
CA VAL A 73 -3.99 10.43 -0.84
C VAL A 73 -2.76 11.24 -1.25
N PHE A 74 -1.88 11.52 -0.30
CA PHE A 74 -0.78 12.45 -0.52
C PHE A 74 0.37 11.83 -1.30
N LEU A 75 0.71 10.56 -1.07
CA LEU A 75 1.77 9.90 -1.83
C LEU A 75 1.40 9.78 -3.33
N PRO A 76 0.29 9.15 -3.73
CA PRO A 76 -0.04 9.03 -5.15
C PRO A 76 -0.30 10.38 -5.82
N GLY A 77 -0.75 11.37 -5.06
CA GLY A 77 -0.97 12.71 -5.57
C GLY A 77 0.29 13.49 -5.96
N GLN A 78 1.45 13.08 -5.46
CA GLN A 78 2.73 13.72 -5.74
C GLN A 78 3.58 12.97 -6.76
N VAL A 79 3.23 11.70 -7.03
CA VAL A 79 3.90 10.88 -8.04
C VAL A 79 3.25 11.13 -9.41
N ARG A 80 4.07 11.29 -10.46
CA ARG A 80 3.58 11.51 -11.83
C ARG A 80 2.74 10.33 -12.34
N ARG A 81 3.20 9.12 -12.06
CA ARG A 81 2.52 7.88 -12.45
C ARG A 81 1.33 7.56 -11.55
N SER A 82 0.35 6.87 -12.08
CA SER A 82 -0.76 6.33 -11.29
C SER A 82 -0.26 5.23 -10.35
N VAL A 83 -0.48 5.41 -9.05
CA VAL A 83 -0.07 4.44 -8.02
C VAL A 83 -1.29 3.66 -7.55
N HIS A 84 -1.24 2.36 -7.66
CA HIS A 84 -2.31 1.44 -7.28
C HIS A 84 -2.06 0.89 -5.88
N PHE A 85 -2.97 1.16 -4.95
CA PHE A 85 -2.91 0.59 -3.59
C PHE A 85 -3.93 -0.52 -3.42
N LEU A 86 -3.58 -1.52 -2.63
CA LEU A 86 -4.50 -2.58 -2.21
C LEU A 86 -5.18 -2.16 -0.90
N GLY A 87 -6.46 -1.79 -0.97
CA GLY A 87 -7.26 -1.33 0.16
C GLY A 87 -8.23 -2.39 0.69
N LYS A 88 -8.57 -2.33 1.98
CA LYS A 88 -9.58 -3.22 2.56
C LYS A 88 -10.96 -2.91 1.96
N SER A 89 -11.71 -3.94 1.51
CA SER A 89 -13.03 -3.81 0.90
C SER A 89 -14.04 -3.03 1.74
N ASP A 90 -13.95 -3.11 3.07
CA ASP A 90 -14.84 -2.39 4.01
C ASP A 90 -14.81 -0.86 3.83
N ILE A 91 -13.74 -0.30 3.26
CA ILE A 91 -13.63 1.14 2.99
C ILE A 91 -14.63 1.55 1.90
N PHE A 92 -14.99 0.62 1.01
CA PHE A 92 -15.82 0.86 -0.17
C PHE A 92 -17.30 0.52 0.02
N THR A 93 -17.65 -0.20 1.10
CA THR A 93 -19.01 -0.78 1.33
C THR A 93 -19.85 -0.01 2.34
N GLY A 94 -19.45 1.21 2.70
CA GLY A 94 -20.17 2.01 3.69
C GLY A 94 -21.57 2.46 3.25
N ARG A 95 -22.60 2.25 4.09
CA ARG A 95 -23.98 2.64 3.80
C ARG A 95 -24.27 4.16 3.92
N SER A 96 -23.46 4.93 4.63
CA SER A 96 -23.67 6.38 4.76
C SER A 96 -23.20 7.15 3.51
N PRO A 97 -23.84 8.27 3.13
CA PRO A 97 -23.43 9.09 1.98
C PRO A 97 -21.96 9.52 2.03
N LEU A 98 -21.49 9.90 3.23
CA LEU A 98 -20.07 10.28 3.43
C LEU A 98 -19.12 9.12 3.20
N ARG A 99 -19.46 7.90 3.61
CA ARG A 99 -18.63 6.72 3.33
C ARG A 99 -18.64 6.34 1.86
N ARG A 100 -19.78 6.49 1.18
CA ARG A 100 -19.88 6.27 -0.27
C ARG A 100 -19.01 7.28 -1.03
N ALA A 101 -19.04 8.55 -0.65
CA ALA A 101 -18.17 9.58 -1.21
C ALA A 101 -16.68 9.27 -0.96
N ALA A 102 -16.32 8.89 0.27
CA ALA A 102 -14.95 8.46 0.60
C ALA A 102 -14.51 7.24 -0.21
N GLY A 103 -15.38 6.25 -0.39
CA GLY A 103 -15.13 5.08 -1.24
C GLY A 103 -14.97 5.44 -2.72
N ALA A 104 -15.72 6.42 -3.22
CA ALA A 104 -15.57 6.94 -4.59
C ALA A 104 -14.23 7.65 -4.77
N VAL A 105 -13.82 8.49 -3.81
CA VAL A 105 -12.49 9.12 -3.80
C VAL A 105 -11.37 8.07 -3.76
N MET A 106 -11.50 7.03 -2.94
CA MET A 106 -10.51 5.95 -2.89
C MET A 106 -10.41 5.19 -4.21
N ARG A 107 -11.55 4.88 -4.86
CA ARG A 107 -11.54 4.31 -6.22
C ARG A 107 -10.91 5.25 -7.23
N GLY A 108 -11.25 6.53 -7.16
CA GLY A 108 -10.64 7.60 -7.96
C GLY A 108 -9.14 7.79 -7.70
N LEU A 109 -8.60 7.31 -6.59
CA LEU A 109 -7.15 7.27 -6.30
C LEU A 109 -6.53 5.88 -6.58
N HIS A 110 -7.17 5.07 -7.42
CA HIS A 110 -6.75 3.72 -7.79
C HIS A 110 -6.48 2.80 -6.58
N VAL A 111 -7.20 3.01 -5.47
CA VAL A 111 -7.20 2.04 -4.36
C VAL A 111 -8.13 0.90 -4.74
N MET A 112 -7.55 -0.26 -5.04
CA MET A 112 -8.29 -1.46 -5.42
C MET A 112 -8.84 -2.15 -4.16
N PRO A 113 -10.15 -2.43 -4.10
CA PRO A 113 -10.71 -3.19 -2.98
C PRO A 113 -10.20 -4.63 -3.02
N VAL A 114 -9.57 -5.07 -1.95
CA VAL A 114 -9.21 -6.47 -1.76
C VAL A 114 -10.01 -7.02 -0.60
N ASP A 115 -10.70 -8.12 -0.83
CA ASP A 115 -11.35 -8.84 0.25
C ASP A 115 -10.27 -9.49 1.14
N ARG A 116 -10.19 -9.02 2.38
CA ARG A 116 -9.28 -9.55 3.39
C ARG A 116 -10.03 -10.39 4.43
N SER A 117 -11.26 -10.78 4.14
CA SER A 117 -12.04 -11.71 4.97
C SER A 117 -11.85 -13.13 4.46
N GLY A 118 -11.43 -14.04 5.35
CA GLY A 118 -11.29 -15.46 5.03
C GLY A 118 -9.86 -15.93 4.72
N GLY A 119 -9.69 -17.27 4.61
CA GLY A 119 -8.39 -17.94 4.45
C GLY A 119 -7.65 -17.60 3.15
N ASN A 120 -8.35 -17.17 2.10
CA ASN A 120 -7.78 -16.81 0.79
C ASN A 120 -7.46 -15.32 0.62
N ALA A 121 -7.67 -14.52 1.65
CA ALA A 121 -7.49 -13.07 1.59
C ALA A 121 -6.08 -12.62 1.20
N SER A 122 -5.06 -13.31 1.69
CA SER A 122 -3.67 -13.03 1.34
C SER A 122 -3.38 -13.39 -0.12
N ARG A 123 -3.96 -14.49 -0.61
CA ARG A 123 -3.79 -14.94 -2.00
C ARG A 123 -4.42 -13.94 -2.97
N SER A 124 -5.65 -13.51 -2.75
CA SER A 124 -6.32 -12.51 -3.60
C SER A 124 -5.57 -11.18 -3.64
N ALA A 125 -4.95 -10.76 -2.52
CA ALA A 125 -4.13 -9.56 -2.48
C ALA A 125 -2.84 -9.72 -3.31
N ILE A 126 -2.21 -10.89 -3.25
CA ILE A 126 -1.02 -11.19 -4.06
C ILE A 126 -1.39 -11.22 -5.54
N GLU A 127 -2.44 -11.94 -5.92
CA GLU A 127 -2.90 -12.02 -7.32
C GLU A 127 -3.23 -10.63 -7.90
N ALA A 128 -3.94 -9.79 -7.14
CA ALA A 128 -4.24 -8.42 -7.56
C ALA A 128 -2.99 -7.55 -7.72
N GLY A 129 -2.02 -7.66 -6.82
CA GLY A 129 -0.76 -6.92 -6.90
C GLY A 129 0.12 -7.38 -8.06
N LEU A 130 0.20 -8.68 -8.32
CA LEU A 130 0.92 -9.23 -9.48
C LEU A 130 0.31 -8.72 -10.79
N ALA A 131 -1.01 -8.75 -10.92
CA ALA A 131 -1.69 -8.24 -12.11
C ALA A 131 -1.43 -6.74 -12.38
N ILE A 132 -1.24 -5.91 -11.35
CA ILE A 132 -0.82 -4.51 -11.48
C ILE A 132 0.59 -4.44 -12.08
N LEU A 133 1.53 -5.19 -11.51
CA LEU A 133 2.92 -5.18 -11.93
C LEU A 133 3.12 -5.78 -13.33
N GLU A 134 2.38 -6.83 -13.69
CA GLU A 134 2.38 -7.43 -15.03
C GLU A 134 1.93 -6.46 -16.13
N ARG A 135 1.06 -5.50 -15.81
CA ARG A 135 0.69 -4.41 -16.73
C ARG A 135 1.72 -3.29 -16.81
N GLY A 136 2.84 -3.41 -16.12
CA GLY A 136 3.87 -2.37 -16.08
C GLY A 136 3.49 -1.15 -15.23
N GLU A 137 2.53 -1.30 -14.32
CA GLU A 137 2.01 -0.23 -13.48
C GLU A 137 2.76 -0.13 -12.13
N VAL A 138 2.41 0.89 -11.32
CA VAL A 138 3.03 1.14 -10.02
C VAL A 138 2.16 0.57 -8.90
N LEU A 139 2.70 -0.38 -8.15
CA LEU A 139 2.08 -0.92 -6.93
C LEU A 139 2.58 -0.18 -5.70
N GLY A 140 1.68 0.52 -5.00
CA GLY A 140 1.95 1.08 -3.68
C GLY A 140 1.68 0.04 -2.58
N ILE A 141 2.65 -0.17 -1.70
CA ILE A 141 2.52 -1.10 -0.60
C ILE A 141 3.01 -0.48 0.71
N TYR A 142 2.31 -0.80 1.79
CA TYR A 142 2.75 -0.51 3.14
C TYR A 142 3.21 -1.82 3.79
N PRO A 143 4.53 -2.08 3.91
CA PRO A 143 5.02 -3.37 4.42
C PRO A 143 4.55 -3.69 5.83
N GLU A 144 4.30 -2.68 6.67
CA GLU A 144 3.73 -2.85 8.02
C GLU A 144 2.33 -3.48 8.03
N GLY A 145 1.60 -3.41 6.90
CA GLY A 145 0.27 -3.99 6.70
C GLY A 145 -0.86 -3.21 7.37
N THR A 146 -0.57 -2.31 8.29
CA THR A 146 -1.53 -1.40 8.92
C THR A 146 -0.82 -0.12 9.33
N ARG A 147 -1.58 0.95 9.61
CA ARG A 147 -1.00 2.21 10.09
C ARG A 147 -0.33 2.03 11.44
N SER A 148 0.82 2.67 11.61
CA SER A 148 1.51 2.73 12.89
C SER A 148 0.58 3.27 13.98
N PRO A 149 0.45 2.59 15.12
CA PRO A 149 -0.39 3.07 16.22
C PRO A 149 0.26 4.18 17.05
N ASP A 150 1.58 4.28 17.02
CA ASP A 150 2.40 5.08 17.92
C ASP A 150 3.43 6.00 17.22
N GLY A 151 3.48 5.95 15.88
CA GLY A 151 4.38 6.75 15.07
C GLY A 151 5.73 6.11 14.82
N ARG A 152 6.01 4.93 15.38
CA ARG A 152 7.24 4.17 15.15
C ARG A 152 7.16 3.33 13.89
N LEU A 153 8.29 2.87 13.36
CA LEU A 153 8.39 1.97 12.23
C LEU A 153 8.37 0.52 12.72
N HIS A 154 7.31 -0.20 12.38
CA HIS A 154 7.08 -1.56 12.83
C HIS A 154 7.61 -2.60 11.84
N ARG A 155 7.71 -3.85 12.30
CA ARG A 155 8.17 -4.98 11.51
C ARG A 155 7.36 -5.14 10.23
N GLY A 156 8.05 -5.28 9.08
CA GLY A 156 7.43 -5.49 7.77
C GLY A 156 6.95 -6.93 7.56
N LYS A 157 5.84 -7.09 6.85
CA LYS A 157 5.34 -8.36 6.31
C LYS A 157 6.02 -8.67 4.98
N THR A 158 6.18 -9.95 4.65
CA THR A 158 6.93 -10.42 3.48
C THR A 158 6.24 -10.16 2.12
N GLY A 159 5.06 -9.58 2.09
CA GLY A 159 4.34 -9.29 0.84
C GLY A 159 5.15 -8.48 -0.16
N VAL A 160 5.91 -7.46 0.30
CA VAL A 160 6.77 -6.66 -0.57
C VAL A 160 7.85 -7.50 -1.25
N ALA A 161 8.47 -8.41 -0.50
CA ALA A 161 9.50 -9.32 -1.02
C ALA A 161 8.90 -10.33 -2.03
N ARG A 162 7.70 -10.86 -1.75
CA ARG A 162 7.00 -11.76 -2.68
C ARG A 162 6.74 -11.09 -4.03
N PHE A 163 6.27 -9.85 -4.05
CA PHE A 163 6.08 -9.10 -5.28
C PHE A 163 7.40 -8.86 -6.01
N ALA A 164 8.42 -8.42 -5.29
CA ALA A 164 9.73 -8.14 -5.88
C ALA A 164 10.36 -9.38 -6.52
N LEU A 165 10.33 -10.52 -5.83
CA LEU A 165 10.91 -11.77 -6.33
C LEU A 165 10.11 -12.38 -7.49
N ALA A 166 8.78 -12.29 -7.44
CA ALA A 166 7.92 -12.85 -8.48
C ALA A 166 7.99 -12.07 -9.80
N THR A 167 8.20 -10.74 -9.75
CA THR A 167 8.11 -9.88 -10.94
C THR A 167 9.44 -9.27 -11.38
N GLY A 168 10.46 -9.29 -10.52
CA GLY A 168 11.70 -8.55 -10.75
C GLY A 168 11.53 -7.01 -10.72
N ALA A 169 10.36 -6.52 -10.35
CA ALA A 169 10.10 -5.09 -10.28
C ALA A 169 10.98 -4.39 -9.22
N PRO A 170 11.58 -3.23 -9.55
CA PRO A 170 12.36 -2.47 -8.59
C PRO A 170 11.51 -2.04 -7.40
N VAL A 171 12.06 -2.19 -6.19
CA VAL A 171 11.43 -1.72 -4.95
C VAL A 171 12.03 -0.38 -4.59
N VAL A 172 11.21 0.67 -4.68
CA VAL A 172 11.58 2.05 -4.35
C VAL A 172 11.04 2.38 -2.95
N PRO A 173 11.91 2.61 -1.96
CA PRO A 173 11.50 2.94 -0.60
C PRO A 173 11.02 4.39 -0.54
N VAL A 174 9.95 4.62 0.23
CA VAL A 174 9.38 5.94 0.47
C VAL A 174 9.16 6.14 1.96
N ALA A 175 9.46 7.32 2.47
CA ALA A 175 9.13 7.72 3.82
C ALA A 175 8.15 8.88 3.83
N MET A 176 6.99 8.68 4.45
CA MET A 176 6.04 9.74 4.76
C MET A 176 6.43 10.35 6.11
N ARG A 177 6.86 11.62 6.10
CA ARG A 177 7.24 12.40 7.30
C ARG A 177 6.14 13.39 7.65
N GLY A 178 5.90 13.59 8.95
CA GLY A 178 4.91 14.54 9.47
C GLY A 178 3.45 14.08 9.38
N ALA A 179 3.17 12.95 8.73
CA ALA A 179 1.81 12.46 8.54
C ALA A 179 1.17 11.95 9.84
N PHE A 180 1.95 11.29 10.71
CA PHE A 180 1.48 10.83 12.00
C PHE A 180 1.02 12.00 12.88
N GLU A 181 1.87 13.00 13.06
CA GLU A 181 1.60 14.18 13.88
C GLU A 181 0.45 15.01 13.31
N ALA A 182 0.41 15.17 11.99
CA ALA A 182 -0.65 15.90 11.32
C ALA A 182 -2.02 15.25 11.51
N GLN A 183 -2.09 13.92 11.56
CA GLN A 183 -3.37 13.19 11.66
C GLN A 183 -3.58 12.48 13.01
N ARG A 184 -2.67 12.61 13.97
CA ARG A 184 -2.81 11.99 15.30
C ARG A 184 -4.12 12.36 15.96
N GLY A 185 -4.89 11.34 16.34
CA GLY A 185 -6.21 11.50 16.95
C GLY A 185 -7.32 11.99 16.02
N ARG A 186 -7.06 12.12 14.70
CA ARG A 186 -8.04 12.55 13.70
C ARG A 186 -8.33 11.43 12.69
N LYS A 187 -9.61 11.33 12.31
CA LYS A 187 -10.06 10.25 11.41
C LYS A 187 -9.98 10.62 9.92
N TYR A 188 -10.26 11.88 9.56
CA TYR A 188 -10.50 12.25 8.16
C TYR A 188 -9.51 13.29 7.65
N PHE A 189 -9.40 14.43 8.32
CA PHE A 189 -8.61 15.55 7.83
C PHE A 189 -7.38 15.77 8.71
N PRO A 190 -6.15 15.74 8.14
CA PRO A 190 -4.94 16.08 8.87
C PRO A 190 -4.94 17.58 9.24
N ARG A 191 -4.15 17.92 10.25
CA ARG A 191 -3.82 19.32 10.53
C ARG A 191 -2.97 19.88 9.41
N ARG A 192 -2.98 21.20 9.23
CA ARG A 192 -2.11 21.87 8.24
C ARG A 192 -0.63 21.82 8.63
N ARG A 193 -0.31 21.59 9.89
CA ARG A 193 1.05 21.45 10.43
C ARG A 193 1.14 20.23 11.35
N PRO A 194 2.30 19.54 11.38
CA PRO A 194 3.47 19.75 10.52
C PRO A 194 3.13 19.51 9.04
N ARG A 195 3.99 19.99 8.13
CA ARG A 195 3.87 19.69 6.69
C ARG A 195 4.14 18.20 6.47
N ILE A 196 3.39 17.61 5.56
CA ILE A 196 3.59 16.23 5.13
C ILE A 196 4.59 16.24 3.98
N HIS A 197 5.65 15.47 4.14
CA HIS A 197 6.73 15.36 3.17
C HIS A 197 7.00 13.89 2.82
N ALA A 198 6.97 13.56 1.54
CA ALA A 198 7.38 12.25 1.03
C ALA A 198 8.85 12.30 0.62
N VAL A 199 9.66 11.41 1.16
CA VAL A 199 11.08 11.23 0.77
C VAL A 199 11.19 9.91 0.03
N VAL A 200 11.60 9.96 -1.24
CA VAL A 200 11.80 8.77 -2.08
C VAL A 200 13.29 8.47 -2.13
N GLY A 201 13.66 7.25 -1.79
CA GLY A 201 15.05 6.78 -1.86
C GLY A 201 15.37 6.04 -3.15
N PRO A 202 16.64 5.71 -3.39
CA PRO A 202 17.05 4.87 -4.50
C PRO A 202 16.43 3.47 -4.38
N PRO A 203 16.23 2.75 -5.50
CA PRO A 203 15.74 1.38 -5.48
C PRO A 203 16.63 0.48 -4.62
N VAL A 204 15.99 -0.40 -3.85
CA VAL A 204 16.69 -1.41 -3.03
C VAL A 204 17.32 -2.45 -3.96
N ASP A 205 18.57 -2.78 -3.76
CA ASP A 205 19.23 -3.84 -4.51
C ASP A 205 18.79 -5.23 -4.01
N VAL A 206 17.61 -5.63 -4.47
CA VAL A 206 17.02 -6.93 -4.14
C VAL A 206 17.90 -8.07 -4.69
N ARG A 207 18.60 -7.86 -5.83
CA ARG A 207 19.44 -8.90 -6.44
C ARG A 207 20.67 -9.19 -5.57
N ALA A 208 21.33 -8.17 -5.04
CA ALA A 208 22.43 -8.35 -4.10
C ALA A 208 21.99 -9.09 -2.84
N VAL A 209 20.84 -8.70 -2.25
CA VAL A 209 20.29 -9.38 -1.06
C VAL A 209 20.00 -10.86 -1.32
N VAL A 210 19.49 -11.21 -2.49
CA VAL A 210 19.21 -12.61 -2.88
C VAL A 210 20.51 -13.37 -3.10
N ALA A 211 21.50 -12.78 -3.79
CA ALA A 211 22.79 -13.41 -4.06
C ALA A 211 23.54 -13.78 -2.77
N GLU A 212 23.50 -12.92 -1.75
CA GLU A 212 24.10 -13.20 -0.43
C GLU A 212 23.43 -14.38 0.31
N ARG A 213 22.26 -14.81 -0.13
CA ARG A 213 21.47 -15.89 0.51
C ARG A 213 21.20 -17.05 -0.44
N GLN A 214 22.12 -17.25 -1.40
CA GLN A 214 22.02 -18.36 -2.35
C GLN A 214 22.01 -19.70 -1.62
N GLY A 215 21.00 -20.53 -1.91
CA GLY A 215 20.81 -21.84 -1.26
C GLY A 215 20.04 -21.78 0.07
N ALA A 216 19.65 -20.59 0.58
CA ALA A 216 18.80 -20.49 1.75
C ALA A 216 17.34 -20.82 1.43
N GLU A 217 16.57 -21.20 2.45
CA GLU A 217 15.13 -21.39 2.33
C GLU A 217 14.41 -20.11 1.87
N GLU A 218 13.33 -20.25 1.10
CA GLU A 218 12.53 -19.13 0.60
C GLU A 218 12.11 -18.15 1.71
N ALA A 219 11.71 -18.68 2.87
CA ALA A 219 11.31 -17.85 4.02
C ALA A 219 12.43 -16.93 4.51
N VAL A 220 13.68 -17.41 4.49
CA VAL A 220 14.87 -16.62 4.88
C VAL A 220 15.12 -15.52 3.87
N VAL A 221 15.06 -15.84 2.56
CA VAL A 221 15.24 -14.85 1.48
C VAL A 221 14.16 -13.77 1.55
N LEU A 222 12.89 -14.15 1.70
CA LEU A 222 11.77 -13.21 1.84
C LEU A 222 11.95 -12.27 3.04
N ARG A 223 12.43 -12.80 4.17
CA ARG A 223 12.71 -11.99 5.36
C ARG A 223 13.86 -11.02 5.13
N ALA A 224 14.94 -11.46 4.49
CA ALA A 224 16.09 -10.63 4.19
C ALA A 224 15.73 -9.46 3.24
N VAL A 225 15.01 -9.74 2.14
CA VAL A 225 14.54 -8.68 1.23
C VAL A 225 13.60 -7.71 1.95
N THR A 226 12.68 -8.24 2.78
CA THR A 226 11.80 -7.37 3.57
C THR A 226 12.59 -6.49 4.54
N ALA A 227 13.60 -7.05 5.20
CA ALA A 227 14.46 -6.29 6.12
C ALA A 227 15.20 -5.16 5.39
N ALA A 228 15.81 -5.43 4.23
CA ALA A 228 16.49 -4.42 3.43
C ALA A 228 15.57 -3.27 3.00
N VAL A 229 14.32 -3.59 2.63
CA VAL A 229 13.30 -2.56 2.33
C VAL A 229 12.97 -1.74 3.58
N MET A 230 12.78 -2.37 4.73
CA MET A 230 12.46 -1.69 5.98
C MET A 230 13.65 -0.84 6.49
N ASP A 231 14.88 -1.30 6.28
CA ASP A 231 16.11 -0.55 6.59
C ASP A 231 16.19 0.73 5.75
N SER A 232 15.89 0.63 4.45
CA SER A 232 15.84 1.79 3.57
C SER A 232 14.74 2.78 3.98
N ILE A 233 13.55 2.31 4.33
CA ILE A 233 12.47 3.17 4.84
C ILE A 233 12.88 3.82 6.17
N HIS A 234 13.54 3.08 7.06
CA HIS A 234 14.05 3.60 8.33
C HIS A 234 15.05 4.75 8.10
N ALA A 235 16.04 4.54 7.24
CA ALA A 235 17.04 5.55 6.90
C ALA A 235 16.41 6.84 6.34
N LEU A 236 15.36 6.70 5.52
CA LEU A 236 14.63 7.84 4.97
C LEU A 236 13.71 8.51 5.98
N SER A 237 13.05 7.74 6.87
CA SER A 237 12.04 8.28 7.80
C SER A 237 12.66 8.88 9.07
N GLY A 238 13.76 8.30 9.56
CA GLY A 238 14.33 8.59 10.87
C GLY A 238 13.45 8.13 12.04
N GLN A 239 12.44 7.29 11.79
CA GLN A 239 11.57 6.77 12.84
C GLN A 239 12.30 5.79 13.75
N GLU A 240 11.93 5.76 15.03
CA GLU A 240 12.34 4.68 15.93
C GLU A 240 11.79 3.33 15.38
N ARG A 241 12.64 2.31 15.36
CA ARG A 241 12.28 0.99 14.84
C ARG A 241 11.88 0.05 15.96
N VAL A 242 10.82 -0.74 15.71
CA VAL A 242 10.28 -1.73 16.65
C VAL A 242 10.17 -3.08 15.97
N ASP A 243 10.75 -4.13 16.57
CA ASP A 243 10.68 -5.50 16.02
C ASP A 243 9.39 -6.23 16.45
N GLU A 244 8.26 -5.52 16.41
CA GLU A 244 6.92 -6.07 16.57
C GLU A 244 6.04 -5.65 15.40
N TYR A 245 5.04 -6.47 15.06
CA TYR A 245 4.05 -6.08 14.06
C TYR A 245 3.13 -4.96 14.59
N ALA A 246 2.87 -3.95 13.78
CA ALA A 246 2.00 -2.84 14.12
C ALA A 246 0.60 -3.29 14.59
N ILE A 247 0.07 -4.39 14.04
CA ILE A 247 -1.23 -4.94 14.46
C ILE A 247 -1.21 -5.45 15.90
N THR A 248 -0.13 -6.10 16.33
CA THR A 248 0.03 -6.62 17.70
C THR A 248 0.07 -5.48 18.70
N VAL A 249 0.90 -4.46 18.42
CA VAL A 249 0.99 -3.26 19.26
C VAL A 249 -0.36 -2.55 19.35
N LYS A 250 -1.06 -2.42 18.22
CA LYS A 250 -2.38 -1.80 18.16
C LYS A 250 -3.44 -2.55 18.97
N GLN A 251 -3.39 -3.88 18.99
CA GLN A 251 -4.28 -4.71 19.80
C GLN A 251 -3.99 -4.52 21.29
N ARG A 252 -2.71 -4.52 21.69
CA ARG A 252 -2.28 -4.26 23.07
C ARG A 252 -2.75 -2.90 23.56
N MET A 253 -2.47 -1.83 22.82
CA MET A 253 -2.91 -0.47 23.17
C MET A 253 -4.43 -0.32 23.27
N ARG A 254 -5.20 -1.10 22.49
CA ARG A 254 -6.67 -1.11 22.59
C ARG A 254 -7.14 -1.81 23.85
N ALA A 255 -6.54 -2.94 24.18
CA ALA A 255 -6.85 -3.69 25.41
C ALA A 255 -6.56 -2.83 26.66
N GLU A 256 -5.41 -2.15 26.70
CA GLU A 256 -5.04 -1.22 27.76
C GLU A 256 -6.01 -0.04 27.88
N ALA A 257 -6.59 0.41 26.76
CA ALA A 257 -7.60 1.47 26.73
C ALA A 257 -9.04 0.97 26.99
N GLY A 258 -9.24 -0.30 27.40
CA GLY A 258 -10.56 -0.90 27.63
C GLY A 258 -11.46 -0.98 26.38
N ARG A 259 -10.88 -0.94 25.17
CA ARG A 259 -11.63 -0.98 23.91
C ARG A 259 -11.70 -2.41 23.36
N PRO A 260 -12.82 -2.81 22.71
CA PRO A 260 -12.93 -4.14 22.13
C PRO A 260 -11.80 -4.40 21.12
N PRO A 261 -11.34 -5.66 21.00
CA PRO A 261 -10.31 -6.05 20.03
C PRO A 261 -10.71 -5.61 18.63
N ALA A 262 -9.71 -5.26 17.79
CA ALA A 262 -9.96 -5.06 16.38
C ALA A 262 -10.42 -6.39 15.77
N PRO A 263 -11.30 -6.38 14.76
CA PRO A 263 -11.62 -7.59 14.02
C PRO A 263 -10.33 -8.25 13.53
N PRO A 264 -10.24 -9.60 13.58
CA PRO A 264 -9.04 -10.33 13.21
C PRO A 264 -8.65 -9.96 11.77
N GLU A 265 -7.38 -9.58 11.59
CA GLU A 265 -6.80 -9.57 10.25
C GLU A 265 -6.52 -11.02 9.86
N PRO A 266 -6.75 -11.40 8.60
CA PRO A 266 -6.43 -12.74 8.12
C PRO A 266 -4.97 -13.03 8.40
N ARG A 267 -4.70 -14.22 8.90
CA ARG A 267 -3.33 -14.71 9.12
C ARG A 267 -2.60 -14.57 7.80
N SER A 268 -1.56 -13.74 7.77
CA SER A 268 -0.65 -13.74 6.64
C SER A 268 -0.10 -15.16 6.54
N ALA A 269 -0.34 -15.84 5.43
CA ALA A 269 0.36 -17.08 5.14
C ALA A 269 1.86 -16.76 5.26
N VAL A 270 2.50 -17.44 6.20
CA VAL A 270 3.93 -17.39 6.49
C VAL A 270 4.69 -17.80 5.24
#